data_8ac14e216dcf35403968e97d85ee115f
#
_entry.id   8ac14e216dcf35403968e97d85ee115f
#
_cell.length_a   1.000
_cell.length_b   1.000
_cell.length_c   1.000
_cell.angle_alpha   90.00
_cell.angle_beta   90.00
_cell.angle_gamma   90.00
#
_symmetry.space_group_name_H-M   'P 1'
#
loop_
_entity.id
_entity.type
_entity.pdbx_description
1 polymer ?
#
loop_
_entity_poly.entity_id
_entity_poly.type
_entity_poly.pdbx_seq_one_letter_code
_entity_poly.pdbx_strand_id
1 'polypeptide(L)'
;RSSDLPGRTIGGQRIYDKRTVELLLFIRHSRNLGFPIETIRELITLQRKPNGNCEKVGEVARHHLAEIELRLKKLRALKRELAEMILSCGGGEVADCAILESIVSR
;
A
#
# COMPACT_ATOMS: atom_id res chain seq x y z
N ARG A 1 33.12 5.70 5.96
CA ARG A 1 33.20 5.69 5.78
C ARG A 1 32.84 5.50 5.95
N SER A 2 32.73 5.87 6.09
CA SER A 2 32.75 5.88 6.21
C SER A 2 32.59 5.63 6.00
N SER A 3 32.56 5.84 5.82
CA SER A 3 32.74 5.90 5.43
C SER A 3 32.77 5.69 4.74
N ASP A 4 33.33 5.81 3.99
CA ASP A 4 33.51 5.97 3.20
C ASP A 4 33.07 5.64 2.31
N LEU A 5 33.02 5.46 2.15
CA LEU A 5 32.11 5.31 1.21
C LEU A 5 31.92 6.36 0.24
N PRO A 6 31.57 6.16 -0.94
CA PRO A 6 31.22 7.30 -1.67
C PRO A 6 30.19 8.07 -0.87
N GLY A 7 30.28 9.32 -0.88
CA GLY A 7 29.39 10.08 -0.07
C GLY A 7 29.69 10.05 1.41
N ARG A 8 30.84 9.53 1.77
CA ARG A 8 31.23 9.60 3.15
C ARG A 8 31.97 10.89 3.40
N THR A 9 31.67 11.49 4.52
CA THR A 9 32.43 12.63 4.94
C THR A 9 33.43 12.22 5.98
N ILE A 10 34.31 13.12 6.30
CA ILE A 10 35.26 12.94 7.38
C ILE A 10 34.47 12.81 8.68
N GLY A 11 34.96 11.98 9.56
CA GLY A 11 34.27 11.77 10.80
C GLY A 11 33.27 10.66 10.79
N GLY A 12 33.23 9.91 9.71
CA GLY A 12 32.39 8.75 9.62
C GLY A 12 30.96 9.03 9.18
N GLN A 13 30.65 10.27 8.95
CA GLN A 13 29.32 10.59 8.44
C GLN A 13 29.16 10.06 7.05
N ARG A 14 27.96 9.57 6.77
CA ARG A 14 27.68 9.03 5.47
C ARG A 14 26.80 10.02 4.71
N ILE A 15 27.25 10.40 3.56
CA ILE A 15 26.48 11.25 2.68
C ILE A 15 25.94 10.40 1.54
N TYR A 16 24.63 10.32 1.46
CA TYR A 16 24.01 9.61 0.35
C TYR A 16 23.99 10.53 -0.85
N ASP A 17 24.29 10.00 -2.03
CA ASP A 17 24.18 10.81 -3.21
C ASP A 17 22.71 11.04 -3.54
N LYS A 18 22.49 11.96 -4.45
CA LYS A 18 21.14 12.36 -4.81
C LYS A 18 20.32 11.19 -5.34
N ARG A 19 20.95 10.33 -6.12
CA ARG A 19 20.27 9.17 -6.69
C ARG A 19 19.76 8.23 -5.62
N THR A 20 20.58 7.98 -4.62
CA THR A 20 20.21 7.08 -3.55
C THR A 20 19.03 7.64 -2.76
N VAL A 21 19.08 8.92 -2.46
CA VAL A 21 17.99 9.58 -1.74
C VAL A 21 16.70 9.51 -2.54
N GLU A 22 16.79 9.80 -3.83
CA GLU A 22 15.61 9.77 -4.69
C GLU A 22 15.03 8.38 -4.78
N LEU A 23 15.87 7.35 -4.85
CA LEU A 23 15.40 5.98 -4.90
C LEU A 23 14.67 5.59 -3.62
N LEU A 24 15.25 5.96 -2.47
CA LEU A 24 14.63 5.65 -1.19
C LEU A 24 13.28 6.35 -1.05
N LEU A 25 13.19 7.60 -1.49
CA LEU A 25 11.93 8.33 -1.46
C LEU A 25 10.91 7.70 -2.41
N PHE A 26 11.37 7.27 -3.56
CA PHE A 26 10.50 6.60 -4.52
C PHE A 26 9.88 5.34 -3.93
N ILE A 27 10.72 4.52 -3.30
CA ILE A 27 10.25 3.29 -2.67
C ILE A 27 9.27 3.60 -1.54
N ARG A 28 9.63 4.56 -0.71
CA ARG A 28 8.77 4.93 0.42
C ARG A 28 7.40 5.40 -0.05
N HIS A 29 7.36 6.32 -1.01
CA HIS A 29 6.10 6.85 -1.49
C HIS A 29 5.28 5.78 -2.22
N SER A 30 5.95 4.90 -2.95
CA SER A 30 5.26 3.81 -3.63
C SER A 30 4.60 2.86 -2.63
N ARG A 31 5.32 2.56 -1.53
CA ARG A 31 4.75 1.74 -0.48
C ARG A 31 3.55 2.42 0.17
N ASN A 32 3.63 3.73 0.37
CA ASN A 32 2.52 4.48 0.95
C ASN A 32 1.29 4.48 0.05
N LEU A 33 1.50 4.40 -1.25
CA LEU A 33 0.40 4.28 -2.21
C LEU A 33 -0.18 2.87 -2.27
N GLY A 34 0.45 1.94 -1.57
CA GLY A 34 -0.05 0.58 -1.50
C GLY A 34 0.46 -0.36 -2.57
N PHE A 35 1.46 0.06 -3.34
CA PHE A 35 2.03 -0.84 -4.36
C PHE A 35 2.76 -2.00 -3.69
N PRO A 36 2.51 -3.24 -4.16
CA PRO A 36 3.29 -4.37 -3.67
C PRO A 36 4.74 -4.27 -4.11
N ILE A 37 5.60 -4.98 -3.42
CA ILE A 37 7.04 -4.88 -3.68
C ILE A 37 7.40 -5.27 -5.11
N GLU A 38 6.70 -6.25 -5.67
CA GLU A 38 6.93 -6.69 -7.05
C GLU A 38 6.62 -5.57 -8.03
N THR A 39 5.55 -4.84 -7.77
CA THR A 39 5.16 -3.72 -8.62
C THR A 39 6.17 -2.58 -8.50
N ILE A 40 6.67 -2.35 -7.29
CA ILE A 40 7.67 -1.31 -7.08
C ILE A 40 8.94 -1.64 -7.87
N ARG A 41 9.35 -2.90 -7.87
CA ARG A 41 10.49 -3.33 -8.67
C ARG A 41 10.29 -3.08 -10.15
N GLU A 42 9.09 -3.37 -10.61
CA GLU A 42 8.74 -3.13 -12.02
C GLU A 42 8.83 -1.65 -12.35
N LEU A 43 8.31 -0.79 -11.48
CA LEU A 43 8.35 0.65 -11.68
C LEU A 43 9.79 1.17 -11.70
N ILE A 44 10.65 0.64 -10.83
CA ILE A 44 12.05 1.01 -10.81
C ILE A 44 12.72 0.63 -12.13
N THR A 45 12.43 -0.57 -12.62
CA THR A 45 12.97 -1.03 -13.89
C THR A 45 12.53 -0.12 -15.04
N LEU A 46 11.26 0.26 -15.05
CA LEU A 46 10.74 1.14 -16.08
C LEU A 46 11.39 2.52 -16.00
N GLN A 47 11.61 3.00 -14.79
CA GLN A 47 12.20 4.32 -14.57
C GLN A 47 13.62 4.42 -15.11
N ARG A 48 14.36 3.30 -15.07
CA ARG A 48 15.76 3.27 -15.50
C ARG A 48 15.95 3.23 -17.00
N LYS A 49 14.89 2.99 -17.75
CA LYS A 49 14.98 2.92 -19.20
C LYS A 49 14.86 4.34 -19.78
N PRO A 50 15.94 4.85 -20.40
CA PRO A 50 15.88 6.22 -20.92
C PRO A 50 14.86 6.37 -22.03
N ASN A 51 14.58 5.30 -22.76
CA ASN A 51 13.56 5.32 -23.80
C ASN A 51 12.28 4.66 -23.33
N GLY A 52 12.09 4.60 -22.00
CA GLY A 52 10.92 4.00 -21.44
C GLY A 52 9.66 4.73 -21.80
N ASN A 53 8.59 3.98 -21.92
CA ASN A 53 7.31 4.54 -22.30
C ASN A 53 6.49 4.81 -21.04
N CYS A 54 6.12 6.08 -20.86
CA CYS A 54 5.29 6.48 -19.72
C CYS A 54 3.94 5.77 -19.74
N GLU A 55 3.52 5.30 -20.89
CA GLU A 55 2.29 4.56 -21.03
C GLU A 55 2.28 3.28 -20.20
N LYS A 56 3.43 2.61 -20.13
CA LYS A 56 3.54 1.40 -19.30
C LYS A 56 3.40 1.73 -17.82
N VAL A 57 3.99 2.83 -17.40
CA VAL A 57 3.84 3.29 -16.02
C VAL A 57 2.36 3.58 -15.73
N GLY A 58 1.69 4.22 -16.70
CA GLY A 58 0.28 4.50 -16.58
C GLY A 58 -0.56 3.24 -16.46
N GLU A 59 -0.20 2.19 -17.20
CA GLU A 59 -0.91 0.91 -17.12
C GLU A 59 -0.79 0.30 -15.72
N VAL A 60 0.42 0.33 -15.16
CA VAL A 60 0.65 -0.19 -13.82
C VAL A 60 -0.20 0.59 -12.81
N ALA A 61 -0.22 1.90 -12.93
CA ALA A 61 -0.99 2.74 -12.02
C ALA A 61 -2.49 2.49 -12.16
N ARG A 62 -2.98 2.36 -13.39
CA ARG A 62 -4.41 2.10 -13.62
C ARG A 62 -4.83 0.75 -13.08
N HIS A 63 -3.96 -0.25 -13.24
CA HIS A 63 -4.26 -1.58 -12.69
C HIS A 63 -4.38 -1.52 -11.17
N HIS A 64 -3.47 -0.81 -10.54
CA HIS A 64 -3.49 -0.65 -9.08
C HIS A 64 -4.74 0.12 -8.63
N LEU A 65 -5.10 1.16 -9.37
CA LEU A 65 -6.30 1.93 -9.07
C LEU A 65 -7.55 1.05 -9.13
N ALA A 66 -7.64 0.20 -10.15
CA ALA A 66 -8.78 -0.69 -10.28
C ALA A 66 -8.87 -1.65 -9.10
N GLU A 67 -7.74 -2.15 -8.62
CA GLU A 67 -7.73 -3.01 -7.45
C GLU A 67 -8.19 -2.28 -6.19
N ILE A 68 -7.77 -1.03 -6.04
CA ILE A 68 -8.21 -0.22 -4.91
C ILE A 68 -9.71 0.00 -4.97
N GLU A 69 -10.24 0.29 -6.15
CA GLU A 69 -11.67 0.50 -6.31
C GLU A 69 -12.47 -0.74 -5.96
N LEU A 70 -11.97 -1.91 -6.33
CA LEU A 70 -12.60 -3.16 -5.94
C LEU A 70 -12.60 -3.35 -4.43
N ARG A 71 -11.47 -3.06 -3.80
CA ARG A 71 -11.37 -3.15 -2.34
C ARG A 71 -12.30 -2.18 -1.63
N LEU A 72 -12.40 -0.97 -2.17
CA LEU A 72 -13.33 0.02 -1.62
C LEU A 72 -14.77 -0.47 -1.67
N LYS A 73 -15.15 -1.04 -2.80
CA LYS A 73 -16.50 -1.57 -2.96
C LYS A 73 -16.75 -2.68 -1.94
N LYS A 74 -15.80 -3.58 -1.79
CA LYS A 74 -15.91 -4.67 -0.83
C LYS A 74 -15.98 -4.15 0.60
N LEU A 75 -15.13 -3.18 0.94
CA LEU A 75 -15.12 -2.61 2.27
C LEU A 75 -16.42 -1.89 2.59
N ARG A 76 -17.00 -1.20 1.61
CA ARG A 76 -18.29 -0.54 1.80
C ARG A 76 -19.39 -1.56 2.07
N ALA A 77 -19.35 -2.69 1.37
CA ALA A 77 -20.33 -3.75 1.60
C ALA A 77 -20.17 -4.35 2.99
N LEU A 78 -18.93 -4.60 3.41
CA LEU A 78 -18.67 -5.13 4.74
C LEU A 78 -19.09 -4.15 5.82
N LYS A 79 -18.82 -2.86 5.60
CA LYS A 79 -19.20 -1.83 6.53
C LYS A 79 -20.72 -1.81 6.72
N ARG A 80 -21.46 -1.89 5.62
CA ARG A 80 -22.91 -1.89 5.68
C ARG A 80 -23.41 -3.11 6.44
N GLU A 81 -22.84 -4.27 6.15
CA GLU A 81 -23.23 -5.50 6.81
C GLU A 81 -23.01 -5.43 8.32
N LEU A 82 -21.84 -4.94 8.73
CA LEU A 82 -21.54 -4.79 10.16
C LEU A 82 -22.46 -3.78 10.82
N ALA A 83 -22.74 -2.68 10.13
CA ALA A 83 -23.63 -1.65 10.68
C ALA A 83 -25.02 -2.22 10.90
N GLU A 84 -25.50 -3.05 9.97
CA GLU A 84 -26.81 -3.67 10.12
C GLU A 84 -26.82 -4.66 11.29
N MET A 85 -25.75 -5.42 11.45
CA MET A 85 -25.63 -6.33 12.58
C MET A 85 -25.67 -5.58 13.92
N ILE A 86 -24.96 -4.47 13.99
CA ILE A 86 -24.92 -3.65 15.20
C ILE A 86 -26.28 -3.08 15.51
N LEU A 87 -27.00 -2.61 14.49
CA LEU A 87 -28.35 -2.08 14.68
C LEU A 87 -29.32 -3.18 15.15
N SER A 88 -29.12 -4.40 14.68
CA SER A 88 -29.97 -5.51 15.09
C SER A 88 -29.69 -5.98 16.50
N CYS A 89 -28.50 -5.67 17.03
CA CYS A 89 -28.13 -6.09 18.37
C CYS A 89 -28.68 -5.10 19.38
N GLY A 90 -29.60 -5.56 20.20
CA GLY A 90 -30.21 -4.72 21.22
C GLY A 90 -29.50 -4.75 22.55
N GLY A 91 -28.31 -5.34 22.58
CA GLY A 91 -27.61 -5.56 23.85
C GLY A 91 -28.07 -6.88 24.45
N GLY A 92 -27.74 -7.08 25.70
CA GLY A 92 -28.14 -8.30 26.39
C GLY A 92 -27.02 -9.30 26.46
N GLU A 93 -27.38 -10.55 26.62
CA GLU A 93 -26.40 -11.61 26.84
C GLU A 93 -25.85 -12.13 25.52
N VAL A 94 -24.63 -12.66 25.58
CA VAL A 94 -23.95 -13.24 24.43
C VAL A 94 -24.80 -14.32 23.77
N ALA A 95 -25.52 -15.09 24.56
CA ALA A 95 -26.36 -16.15 24.03
C ALA A 95 -27.42 -15.66 23.06
N ASP A 96 -27.84 -14.40 23.20
CA ASP A 96 -28.87 -13.81 22.37
C ASP A 96 -28.31 -12.75 21.42
N CYS A 97 -26.99 -12.78 21.21
CA CYS A 97 -26.37 -11.73 20.38
C CYS A 97 -26.65 -11.96 18.91
N ALA A 98 -27.35 -10.98 18.32
CA ALA A 98 -27.70 -11.07 16.90
C ALA A 98 -26.47 -11.00 16.01
N ILE A 99 -25.42 -10.31 16.45
CA ILE A 99 -24.19 -10.21 15.66
C ILE A 99 -23.53 -11.56 15.52
N LEU A 100 -23.37 -12.27 16.66
CA LEU A 100 -22.75 -13.58 16.63
C LEU A 100 -23.57 -14.58 15.84
N GLU A 101 -24.89 -14.50 15.98
CA GLU A 101 -25.78 -15.37 15.24
C GLU A 101 -25.68 -15.13 13.74
N SER A 102 -25.63 -13.85 13.34
CA SER A 102 -25.47 -13.49 11.92
C SER A 102 -24.16 -14.02 11.35
N ILE A 103 -23.08 -13.97 12.13
CA ILE A 103 -21.79 -14.46 11.66
C ILE A 103 -21.83 -15.96 11.43
N VAL A 104 -22.48 -16.69 12.34
CA VAL A 104 -22.57 -18.14 12.23
C VAL A 104 -23.37 -18.54 10.99
N SER A 105 -24.42 -17.81 10.67
CA SER A 105 -25.30 -18.17 9.55
C SER A 105 -24.81 -17.71 8.19
N ARG A 106 -23.67 -17.02 8.13
CA ARG A 106 -23.09 -16.59 6.85
C ARG A 106 -22.06 -17.61 6.31
#